data_2be8e249f464b69798c25f0fd385ad36
#
_entry.id   2be8e249f464b69798c25f0fd385ad36
#
_cell.length_a   1.000
_cell.length_b   1.000
_cell.length_c   1.000
_cell.angle_alpha   90.00
_cell.angle_beta   90.00
_cell.angle_gamma   90.00
#
_symmetry.space_group_name_H-M   'P 1'
#
loop_
_entity.id
_entity.type
_entity.pdbx_description
1 polymer ?
#
loop_
_entity_poly.entity_id
_entity_poly.type
_entity_poly.pdbx_seq_one_letter_code
_entity_poly.pdbx_strand_id
1 'polypeptide(L)'
;MMTANYSRKWMMAGLLAFSAFTSPVMAQHNGLVDMSHSKEARMVNMPLGSTRWTGGFWGDRFKVFSETSLWDMWKTWDTPEVSHGFRNFEIAAGDAEGEHWGPPFHDGDMYKWLEACASVYAVTHDQKLDALMDCFIAEVAKAQRADGYIHPPVVI
;
A
#
# COMPACT_ATOMS: atom_id res chain seq x y z
N MET A 1 -62.49 58.60 -18.98
CA MET A 1 -61.07 59.00 -18.71
C MET A 1 -60.53 58.07 -17.63
N MET A 2 -59.84 56.99 -18.02
CA MET A 2 -59.24 56.02 -17.09
C MET A 2 -57.74 56.09 -17.24
N THR A 3 -57.06 56.51 -16.21
CA THR A 3 -55.61 56.53 -16.15
C THR A 3 -55.13 55.21 -15.60
N ALA A 4 -54.38 54.46 -16.40
CA ALA A 4 -53.77 53.18 -16.03
C ALA A 4 -52.46 53.46 -15.28
N ASN A 5 -52.40 52.97 -14.08
CA ASN A 5 -51.22 53.06 -13.20
C ASN A 5 -50.32 51.84 -13.41
N TYR A 6 -49.14 51.99 -14.04
CA TYR A 6 -48.16 50.95 -14.27
C TYR A 6 -47.23 50.89 -13.06
N SER A 7 -47.43 49.91 -12.21
CA SER A 7 -46.46 49.62 -11.11
C SER A 7 -45.22 48.89 -11.67
N ARG A 8 -44.08 49.55 -11.60
CA ARG A 8 -42.77 48.96 -11.90
C ARG A 8 -42.41 47.96 -10.81
N LYS A 9 -42.49 46.67 -11.13
CA LYS A 9 -41.88 45.60 -10.33
C LYS A 9 -40.40 45.58 -10.62
N TRP A 10 -39.61 45.90 -9.61
CA TRP A 10 -38.16 45.71 -9.66
C TRP A 10 -37.86 44.23 -9.54
N MET A 11 -37.40 43.62 -10.61
CA MET A 11 -36.78 42.29 -10.57
C MET A 11 -35.33 42.45 -10.06
N MET A 12 -35.13 42.16 -8.78
CA MET A 12 -33.77 41.92 -8.25
C MET A 12 -33.28 40.58 -8.78
N ALA A 13 -32.42 40.64 -9.78
CA ALA A 13 -31.62 39.46 -10.20
C ALA A 13 -30.54 39.21 -9.14
N GLY A 14 -30.77 38.22 -8.29
CA GLY A 14 -29.74 37.72 -7.36
C GLY A 14 -28.65 37.02 -8.14
N LEU A 15 -27.46 37.63 -8.24
CA LEU A 15 -26.26 36.96 -8.68
C LEU A 15 -25.86 35.96 -7.57
N LEU A 16 -26.17 34.69 -7.77
CA LEU A 16 -25.57 33.60 -7.01
C LEU A 16 -24.10 33.45 -7.47
N ALA A 17 -23.19 34.06 -6.71
CA ALA A 17 -21.76 33.81 -6.85
C ALA A 17 -21.48 32.36 -6.40
N PHE A 18 -21.35 31.45 -7.35
CA PHE A 18 -20.86 30.10 -7.11
C PHE A 18 -19.36 30.22 -6.84
N SER A 19 -18.99 30.39 -5.56
CA SER A 19 -17.60 30.22 -5.12
C SER A 19 -17.26 28.74 -5.27
N ALA A 20 -16.68 28.37 -6.40
CA ALA A 20 -16.01 27.09 -6.53
C ALA A 20 -14.85 27.08 -5.52
N PHE A 21 -15.08 26.52 -4.35
CA PHE A 21 -14.01 26.11 -3.47
C PHE A 21 -13.24 25.00 -4.20
N THR A 22 -12.26 25.38 -4.98
CA THR A 22 -11.20 24.45 -5.38
C THR A 22 -10.38 24.20 -4.13
N SER A 23 -10.81 23.23 -3.31
CA SER A 23 -9.90 22.64 -2.33
C SER A 23 -8.65 22.22 -3.10
N PRO A 24 -7.43 22.63 -2.71
CA PRO A 24 -6.26 22.06 -3.31
C PRO A 24 -6.37 20.54 -3.09
N VAL A 25 -6.50 19.79 -4.17
CA VAL A 25 -6.30 18.35 -4.14
C VAL A 25 -4.83 18.21 -3.75
N MET A 26 -4.59 18.05 -2.45
CA MET A 26 -3.30 17.63 -1.96
C MET A 26 -3.08 16.29 -2.65
N ALA A 27 -2.20 16.29 -3.65
CA ALA A 27 -1.78 15.08 -4.32
C ALA A 27 -1.31 14.14 -3.21
N GLN A 28 -2.09 13.10 -2.95
CA GLN A 28 -1.75 12.11 -1.98
C GLN A 28 -0.47 11.46 -2.52
N HIS A 29 0.65 11.71 -1.84
CA HIS A 29 1.96 11.20 -2.23
C HIS A 29 1.98 9.69 -1.99
N ASN A 30 1.36 8.94 -2.89
CA ASN A 30 1.34 7.46 -2.87
C ASN A 30 2.54 6.88 -3.63
N GLY A 31 3.60 7.65 -3.76
CA GLY A 31 4.86 7.16 -4.32
C GLY A 31 5.66 6.36 -3.29
N LEU A 32 6.66 5.63 -3.77
CA LEU A 32 7.52 4.77 -2.95
C LEU A 32 8.31 5.58 -1.88
N VAL A 33 8.59 6.84 -2.16
CA VAL A 33 9.32 7.74 -1.27
C VAL A 33 8.53 9.03 -1.09
N ASP A 34 8.23 9.39 0.15
CA ASP A 34 7.66 10.69 0.48
C ASP A 34 8.75 11.77 0.50
N MET A 35 8.73 12.63 -0.52
CA MET A 35 9.66 13.76 -0.66
C MET A 35 9.03 15.09 -0.26
N SER A 36 7.82 15.11 0.31
CA SER A 36 7.07 16.33 0.65
C SER A 36 7.80 17.21 1.67
N HIS A 37 8.62 16.60 2.53
CA HIS A 37 9.40 17.31 3.56
C HIS A 37 10.80 17.74 3.10
N SER A 38 11.22 17.38 1.90
CA SER A 38 12.53 17.76 1.38
C SER A 38 12.51 19.18 0.82
N LYS A 39 13.36 20.05 1.36
CA LYS A 39 13.55 21.43 0.86
C LYS A 39 14.24 21.48 -0.50
N GLU A 40 14.97 20.43 -0.86
CA GLU A 40 15.78 20.35 -2.08
C GLU A 40 15.09 19.62 -3.22
N ALA A 41 14.04 18.85 -2.94
CA ALA A 41 13.32 18.09 -3.96
C ALA A 41 12.63 19.03 -4.95
N ARG A 42 12.91 18.82 -6.24
CA ARG A 42 12.27 19.53 -7.36
C ARG A 42 11.30 18.67 -8.15
N MET A 43 11.30 17.36 -7.87
CA MET A 43 10.44 16.36 -8.48
C MET A 43 9.87 15.47 -7.40
N VAL A 44 8.71 14.89 -7.68
CA VAL A 44 8.05 13.91 -6.81
C VAL A 44 7.87 12.60 -7.56
N ASN A 45 7.88 11.49 -6.82
CA ASN A 45 7.60 10.20 -7.40
C ASN A 45 6.15 10.12 -7.89
N MET A 46 5.96 9.48 -9.04
CA MET A 46 4.61 9.11 -9.48
C MET A 46 4.05 8.02 -8.58
N PRO A 47 2.75 8.05 -8.28
CA PRO A 47 2.10 6.94 -7.59
C PRO A 47 2.25 5.63 -8.38
N LEU A 48 2.54 4.52 -7.70
CA LEU A 48 2.75 3.22 -8.36
C LEU A 48 1.56 2.80 -9.22
N GLY A 49 0.34 3.07 -8.77
CA GLY A 49 -0.87 2.75 -9.52
C GLY A 49 -1.22 3.70 -10.68
N SER A 50 -0.43 4.78 -10.90
CA SER A 50 -0.72 5.77 -11.96
C SER A 50 -0.34 5.30 -13.36
N THR A 51 0.47 4.24 -13.47
CA THR A 51 0.87 3.66 -14.75
C THR A 51 0.57 2.16 -14.76
N ARG A 52 0.23 1.62 -15.94
CA ARG A 52 -0.06 0.20 -16.11
C ARG A 52 0.53 -0.30 -17.41
N TRP A 53 1.09 -1.50 -17.39
CA TRP A 53 1.44 -2.22 -18.61
C TRP A 53 0.16 -2.83 -19.21
N THR A 54 -0.15 -2.46 -20.45
CA THR A 54 -1.36 -2.95 -21.14
C THR A 54 -1.11 -4.19 -21.99
N GLY A 55 0.14 -4.65 -22.10
CA GLY A 55 0.53 -5.83 -22.84
C GLY A 55 2.03 -5.88 -23.15
N GLY A 56 2.41 -6.83 -24.03
CA GLY A 56 3.79 -7.07 -24.43
C GLY A 56 4.64 -7.66 -23.31
N PHE A 57 5.95 -7.72 -23.51
CA PHE A 57 6.89 -8.41 -22.62
C PHE A 57 6.70 -8.02 -21.13
N TRP A 58 6.62 -6.73 -20.83
CA TRP A 58 6.49 -6.27 -19.43
C TRP A 58 5.12 -6.56 -18.84
N GLY A 59 4.04 -6.43 -19.62
CA GLY A 59 2.69 -6.83 -19.20
C GLY A 59 2.61 -8.31 -18.86
N ASP A 60 3.19 -9.17 -19.70
CA ASP A 60 3.25 -10.62 -19.48
C ASP A 60 4.07 -10.97 -18.22
N ARG A 61 5.20 -10.30 -18.00
CA ARG A 61 6.02 -10.49 -16.79
C ARG A 61 5.30 -10.03 -15.54
N PHE A 62 4.63 -8.89 -15.57
CA PHE A 62 3.84 -8.42 -14.45
C PHE A 62 2.71 -9.41 -14.13
N LYS A 63 2.04 -9.95 -15.13
CA LYS A 63 1.00 -10.95 -14.96
C LYS A 63 1.54 -12.21 -14.26
N VAL A 64 2.63 -12.79 -14.76
CA VAL A 64 3.26 -13.97 -14.12
C VAL A 64 3.66 -13.65 -12.68
N PHE A 65 4.24 -12.47 -12.43
CA PHE A 65 4.68 -12.08 -11.11
C PHE A 65 3.51 -11.93 -10.13
N SER A 66 2.47 -11.21 -10.52
CA SER A 66 1.30 -10.91 -9.66
C SER A 66 0.37 -12.12 -9.46
N GLU A 67 0.20 -12.96 -10.49
CA GLU A 67 -0.75 -14.08 -10.45
C GLU A 67 -0.11 -15.41 -9.98
N THR A 68 1.22 -15.53 -10.04
CA THR A 68 1.91 -16.80 -9.76
C THR A 68 3.08 -16.62 -8.79
N SER A 69 4.08 -15.81 -9.14
CA SER A 69 5.37 -15.83 -8.42
C SER A 69 5.25 -15.41 -6.96
N LEU A 70 4.47 -14.37 -6.64
CA LEU A 70 4.27 -13.93 -5.26
C LEU A 70 3.60 -15.00 -4.40
N TRP A 71 2.64 -15.72 -4.96
CA TRP A 71 1.90 -16.78 -4.28
C TRP A 71 2.73 -18.03 -4.06
N ASP A 72 3.55 -18.42 -5.05
CA ASP A 72 4.47 -19.55 -4.92
C ASP A 72 5.59 -19.26 -3.92
N MET A 73 6.09 -18.03 -3.88
CA MET A 73 7.04 -17.60 -2.86
C MET A 73 6.44 -17.69 -1.47
N TRP A 74 5.23 -17.16 -1.27
CA TRP A 74 4.53 -17.30 0.02
C TRP A 74 4.38 -18.75 0.43
N LYS A 75 3.85 -19.58 -0.48
CA LYS A 75 3.68 -21.01 -0.22
C LYS A 75 4.99 -21.69 0.18
N THR A 76 6.09 -21.30 -0.42
CA THR A 76 7.42 -21.82 -0.08
C THR A 76 7.77 -21.44 1.37
N TRP A 77 7.56 -20.20 1.76
CA TRP A 77 7.92 -19.72 3.10
C TRP A 77 6.95 -20.12 4.20
N ASP A 78 5.70 -20.40 3.85
CA ASP A 78 4.63 -20.89 4.74
C ASP A 78 4.63 -22.43 4.88
N THR A 79 5.55 -23.14 4.19
CA THR A 79 5.71 -24.60 4.27
C THR A 79 6.93 -24.94 5.13
N PRO A 80 6.77 -25.33 6.41
CA PRO A 80 7.88 -25.53 7.34
C PRO A 80 8.92 -26.57 6.89
N GLU A 81 8.51 -27.56 6.13
CA GLU A 81 9.40 -28.60 5.59
C GLU A 81 10.32 -28.08 4.48
N VAL A 82 9.98 -26.92 3.90
CA VAL A 82 10.72 -26.28 2.80
C VAL A 82 11.49 -25.07 3.30
N SER A 83 10.85 -24.24 4.14
CA SER A 83 11.44 -23.01 4.63
C SER A 83 10.80 -22.61 5.95
N HIS A 84 11.59 -22.07 6.87
CA HIS A 84 11.09 -21.45 8.10
C HIS A 84 10.88 -19.92 7.97
N GLY A 85 10.75 -19.40 6.76
CA GLY A 85 10.60 -17.96 6.57
C GLY A 85 9.50 -17.36 7.45
N PHE A 86 8.27 -17.84 7.32
CA PHE A 86 7.15 -17.39 8.14
C PHE A 86 7.20 -18.01 9.55
N ARG A 87 7.54 -19.28 9.67
CA ARG A 87 7.60 -20.01 10.94
C ARG A 87 8.51 -19.34 11.99
N ASN A 88 9.62 -18.76 11.56
CA ASN A 88 10.52 -18.03 12.47
C ASN A 88 9.82 -16.80 13.10
N PHE A 89 8.91 -16.14 12.39
CA PHE A 89 8.12 -15.06 12.97
C PHE A 89 7.10 -15.58 13.97
N GLU A 90 6.41 -16.69 13.68
CA GLU A 90 5.49 -17.33 14.63
C GLU A 90 6.20 -17.75 15.92
N ILE A 91 7.41 -18.29 15.83
CA ILE A 91 8.23 -18.65 17.01
C ILE A 91 8.63 -17.40 17.78
N ALA A 92 9.11 -16.36 17.10
CA ALA A 92 9.50 -15.10 17.73
C ALA A 92 8.31 -14.37 18.38
N ALA A 93 7.10 -14.54 17.83
CA ALA A 93 5.85 -14.03 18.37
C ALA A 93 5.32 -14.84 19.57
N GLY A 94 5.80 -16.07 19.77
CA GLY A 94 5.31 -17.00 20.78
C GLY A 94 4.04 -17.77 20.35
N ASP A 95 3.66 -17.67 19.07
CA ASP A 95 2.53 -18.39 18.50
C ASP A 95 2.90 -19.83 18.08
N ALA A 96 4.21 -20.13 18.08
CA ALA A 96 4.73 -21.46 17.81
C ALA A 96 5.95 -21.79 18.66
N GLU A 97 6.16 -23.08 18.92
CA GLU A 97 7.38 -23.58 19.58
C GLU A 97 8.42 -24.02 18.54
N GLY A 98 9.70 -23.85 18.88
CA GLY A 98 10.82 -24.28 18.08
C GLY A 98 12.04 -23.39 18.23
N GLU A 99 13.01 -23.63 17.37
CA GLU A 99 14.24 -22.85 17.26
C GLU A 99 14.31 -22.19 15.89
N HIS A 100 15.09 -21.13 15.79
CA HIS A 100 15.34 -20.50 14.49
C HIS A 100 15.98 -21.52 13.52
N TRP A 101 15.44 -21.58 12.31
CA TRP A 101 16.00 -22.40 11.24
C TRP A 101 16.14 -21.61 9.95
N GLY A 102 17.25 -21.88 9.25
CA GLY A 102 17.59 -21.24 7.99
C GLY A 102 18.64 -20.15 8.13
N PRO A 103 18.94 -19.44 7.04
CA PRO A 103 19.97 -18.40 7.06
C PRO A 103 19.53 -17.20 7.90
N PRO A 104 20.49 -16.47 8.51
CA PRO A 104 20.19 -15.34 9.41
C PRO A 104 19.56 -14.13 8.72
N PHE A 105 19.42 -14.13 7.41
CA PHE A 105 18.79 -13.07 6.61
C PHE A 105 17.39 -13.43 6.08
N HIS A 106 16.80 -14.55 6.55
CA HIS A 106 15.48 -15.02 6.09
C HIS A 106 14.37 -13.99 6.29
N ASP A 107 14.40 -13.26 7.38
CA ASP A 107 13.47 -12.18 7.66
C ASP A 107 13.56 -11.04 6.65
N GLY A 108 14.78 -10.70 6.21
CA GLY A 108 15.00 -9.72 5.16
C GLY A 108 14.36 -10.11 3.83
N ASP A 109 14.33 -11.39 3.49
CA ASP A 109 13.68 -11.88 2.27
C ASP A 109 12.15 -11.80 2.39
N MET A 110 11.59 -12.06 3.57
CA MET A 110 10.17 -11.86 3.85
C MET A 110 9.75 -10.40 3.73
N TYR A 111 10.56 -9.46 4.20
CA TYR A 111 10.28 -8.02 4.06
C TYR A 111 10.32 -7.56 2.60
N LYS A 112 11.26 -8.07 1.80
CA LYS A 112 11.31 -7.79 0.35
C LYS A 112 10.08 -8.35 -0.38
N TRP A 113 9.63 -9.53 0.02
CA TRP A 113 8.39 -10.09 -0.50
C TRP A 113 7.17 -9.21 -0.16
N LEU A 114 7.08 -8.72 1.08
CA LEU A 114 6.01 -7.82 1.50
C LEU A 114 6.03 -6.51 0.68
N GLU A 115 7.21 -5.93 0.45
CA GLU A 115 7.38 -4.74 -0.41
C GLU A 115 6.91 -5.00 -1.84
N ALA A 116 7.25 -6.16 -2.39
CA ALA A 116 6.80 -6.57 -3.71
C ALA A 116 5.28 -6.75 -3.77
N CYS A 117 4.67 -7.36 -2.74
CA CYS A 117 3.22 -7.49 -2.61
C CYS A 117 2.53 -6.13 -2.55
N ALA A 118 3.03 -5.20 -1.74
CA ALA A 118 2.50 -3.84 -1.63
C ALA A 118 2.57 -3.10 -2.99
N SER A 119 3.66 -3.28 -3.74
CA SER A 119 3.82 -2.70 -5.08
C SER A 119 2.82 -3.27 -6.08
N VAL A 120 2.54 -4.57 -6.02
CA VAL A 120 1.51 -5.22 -6.87
C VAL A 120 0.12 -4.76 -6.44
N TYR A 121 -0.15 -4.71 -5.15
CA TYR A 121 -1.43 -4.25 -4.61
C TYR A 121 -1.75 -2.82 -5.04
N ALA A 122 -0.77 -1.92 -5.02
CA ALA A 122 -0.95 -0.54 -5.48
C ALA A 122 -1.45 -0.42 -6.93
N VAL A 123 -1.23 -1.45 -7.76
CA VAL A 123 -1.67 -1.51 -9.16
C VAL A 123 -2.96 -2.31 -9.32
N THR A 124 -3.10 -3.42 -8.59
CA THR A 124 -4.17 -4.42 -8.80
C THR A 124 -5.36 -4.24 -7.87
N HIS A 125 -5.12 -3.74 -6.65
CA HIS A 125 -6.09 -3.70 -5.56
C HIS A 125 -6.68 -5.08 -5.22
N ASP A 126 -5.86 -6.14 -5.34
CA ASP A 126 -6.27 -7.51 -5.03
C ASP A 126 -6.49 -7.69 -3.53
N GLN A 127 -7.74 -7.91 -3.13
CA GLN A 127 -8.14 -8.05 -1.72
C GLN A 127 -7.58 -9.31 -1.05
N LYS A 128 -7.23 -10.35 -1.81
CA LYS A 128 -6.59 -11.54 -1.24
C LYS A 128 -5.13 -11.27 -0.90
N LEU A 129 -4.46 -10.50 -1.76
CA LEU A 129 -3.09 -10.06 -1.51
C LEU A 129 -3.02 -9.11 -0.32
N ASP A 130 -3.99 -8.21 -0.19
CA ASP A 130 -4.15 -7.30 0.95
C ASP A 130 -4.28 -8.09 2.25
N ALA A 131 -5.22 -9.02 2.32
CA ALA A 131 -5.43 -9.86 3.50
C ALA A 131 -4.21 -10.71 3.86
N LEU A 132 -3.44 -11.17 2.87
CA LEU A 132 -2.21 -11.93 3.10
C LEU A 132 -1.09 -11.04 3.67
N MET A 133 -0.95 -9.81 3.16
CA MET A 133 -0.02 -8.83 3.73
C MET A 133 -0.38 -8.48 5.18
N ASP A 134 -1.66 -8.27 5.46
CA ASP A 134 -2.14 -7.98 6.82
C ASP A 134 -1.84 -9.13 7.78
N CYS A 135 -1.99 -10.39 7.34
CA CYS A 135 -1.64 -11.57 8.13
C CYS A 135 -0.14 -11.55 8.50
N PHE A 136 0.74 -11.31 7.53
CA PHE A 136 2.18 -11.25 7.78
C PHE A 136 2.55 -10.03 8.66
N ILE A 137 1.98 -8.85 8.40
CA ILE A 137 2.21 -7.64 9.20
C ILE A 137 1.78 -7.85 10.66
N ALA A 138 0.65 -8.51 10.89
CA ALA A 138 0.19 -8.83 12.24
C ALA A 138 1.17 -9.74 12.99
N GLU A 139 1.76 -10.71 12.31
CA GLU A 139 2.74 -11.61 12.90
C GLU A 139 4.07 -10.90 13.21
N VAL A 140 4.55 -10.05 12.29
CA VAL A 140 5.72 -9.19 12.53
C VAL A 140 5.50 -8.28 13.74
N ALA A 141 4.30 -7.70 13.86
CA ALA A 141 3.96 -6.82 14.98
C ALA A 141 3.99 -7.54 16.34
N LYS A 142 3.59 -8.82 16.39
CA LYS A 142 3.70 -9.65 17.60
C LYS A 142 5.16 -10.02 17.92
N ALA A 143 5.94 -10.36 16.88
CA ALA A 143 7.35 -10.72 17.01
C ALA A 143 8.24 -9.52 17.42
N GLN A 144 7.76 -8.28 17.21
CA GLN A 144 8.50 -7.08 17.53
C GLN A 144 8.67 -6.90 19.04
N ARG A 145 9.90 -6.71 19.51
CA ARG A 145 10.21 -6.40 20.90
C ARG A 145 9.71 -5.01 21.30
N ALA A 146 9.58 -4.80 22.61
CA ALA A 146 9.14 -3.52 23.17
C ALA A 146 10.06 -2.33 22.81
N ASP A 147 11.34 -2.61 22.51
CA ASP A 147 12.32 -1.62 22.05
C ASP A 147 12.26 -1.36 20.54
N GLY A 148 11.36 -2.02 19.83
CA GLY A 148 11.15 -1.89 18.38
C GLY A 148 11.98 -2.86 17.54
N TYR A 149 12.82 -3.71 18.13
CA TYR A 149 13.67 -4.66 17.41
C TYR A 149 12.84 -5.85 16.85
N ILE A 150 13.10 -6.26 15.61
CA ILE A 150 12.30 -7.27 14.90
C ILE A 150 13.13 -8.28 14.07
N HIS A 151 14.26 -8.71 14.55
CA HIS A 151 15.08 -9.70 13.85
C HIS A 151 14.91 -11.09 14.49
N PRO A 152 14.05 -12.00 13.95
CA PRO A 152 13.77 -13.31 14.55
C PRO A 152 14.99 -14.12 14.98
N PRO A 153 16.10 -14.21 14.19
CA PRO A 153 17.31 -14.94 14.63
C PRO A 153 17.92 -14.50 15.95
N VAL A 154 17.58 -13.30 16.42
CA VAL A 154 18.08 -12.75 17.70
C VAL A 154 16.98 -12.72 18.76
N VAL A 155 15.70 -12.73 18.34
CA VAL A 155 14.55 -12.71 19.25
C VAL A 155 14.26 -14.12 19.79
N ILE A 156 14.43 -15.15 18.94
CA ILE A 156 14.30 -16.55 19.31
C ILE A 156 15.55 -16.99 20.09
#